data_7a7e911fb725532d2b87f6197f71c0ca
#
_entry.id   7a7e911fb725532d2b87f6197f71c0ca
#
_cell.length_a   1.000
_cell.length_b   1.000
_cell.length_c   1.000
_cell.angle_alpha   90.00
_cell.angle_beta   90.00
_cell.angle_gamma   90.00
#
_symmetry.space_group_name_H-M   'P 1'
#
loop_
_entity.id
_entity.type
_entity.pdbx_description
1 polymer ?
#
loop_
_entity_poly.entity_id
_entity_poly.type
_entity_poly.pdbx_seq_one_letter_code
_entity_poly.pdbx_strand_id
1 'polypeptide(L)'
;MNANAGVPPAAGHDAATTFRIPELVCPAGSLAALKAAVDHGADCVYIGFRDATNARNFAGLNFDDNAVAQGIRHAHSRGRKVLIALNTFPQPGHHLPWYQAVDKAAGMGVDAVILADLGLMAYAAERHPQLRLHLSVQGSATNYEAIRFYQREFGVSRAVLPRVLAIEQVEHVVRNANTEIEVFGFGSLCVMAEGRCALSSYATAESPNTHGVCSPAKAVRWMQTPQGLESRLGGVLIDRYGDQEQSSYPTLCKGRFEVNHETYYAMEEPASLNTLDLLPRLMQMGIAAIKIEGRQRSPAYVADVTRVWREAIDQCAAAAQRFSVRPQWMQQLNRLAEGQQHTLGAYHRAWK
;
A
#
# COMPACT_ATOMS: atom_id res chain seq x y z
N MET A 1 28.68 -38.02 7.99
CA MET A 1 29.30 -37.17 9.05
C MET A 1 28.47 -35.92 9.18
N ASN A 2 27.69 -35.91 10.24
CA ASN A 2 26.77 -34.79 10.55
C ASN A 2 27.55 -33.60 11.12
N ALA A 3 27.40 -32.43 10.56
CA ALA A 3 27.72 -31.19 11.23
C ALA A 3 26.46 -30.28 11.22
N ASN A 4 25.65 -30.48 12.25
CA ASN A 4 24.54 -29.60 12.61
C ASN A 4 25.17 -28.37 13.28
N ALA A 5 25.48 -27.31 12.51
CA ALA A 5 25.87 -26.03 13.08
C ALA A 5 24.57 -25.34 13.55
N GLY A 6 24.32 -25.48 14.86
CA GLY A 6 23.21 -24.80 15.52
C GLY A 6 23.36 -23.28 15.37
N VAL A 7 22.34 -22.65 14.81
CA VAL A 7 22.17 -21.17 14.82
C VAL A 7 22.05 -20.77 16.30
N PRO A 8 22.91 -19.87 16.80
CA PRO A 8 22.78 -19.40 18.17
C PRO A 8 21.45 -18.69 18.37
N PRO A 9 20.78 -18.84 19.53
CA PRO A 9 19.55 -18.10 19.82
C PRO A 9 19.89 -16.62 19.82
N ALA A 10 19.05 -15.85 19.10
CA ALA A 10 19.14 -14.41 19.09
C ALA A 10 19.07 -13.89 20.52
N ALA A 11 20.08 -13.12 20.94
CA ALA A 11 20.06 -12.40 22.20
C ALA A 11 18.78 -11.55 22.26
N GLY A 12 17.92 -11.85 23.23
CA GLY A 12 16.72 -11.08 23.49
C GLY A 12 17.13 -9.65 23.85
N HIS A 13 16.96 -8.73 22.90
CA HIS A 13 16.89 -7.34 23.24
C HIS A 13 15.45 -7.11 23.73
N ASP A 14 15.28 -6.95 25.04
CA ASP A 14 14.19 -6.21 25.63
C ASP A 14 14.29 -4.76 25.15
N ALA A 15 13.98 -4.53 23.88
CA ALA A 15 13.77 -3.19 23.38
C ALA A 15 12.43 -2.74 23.99
N ALA A 16 12.52 -1.92 25.03
CA ALA A 16 11.39 -1.18 25.56
C ALA A 16 10.62 -0.61 24.36
N THR A 17 9.36 -0.98 24.21
CA THR A 17 8.47 -0.50 23.15
C THR A 17 8.38 1.02 23.27
N THR A 18 9.10 1.71 22.42
CA THR A 18 9.21 3.18 22.45
C THR A 18 8.00 3.72 21.70
N PHE A 19 7.11 4.41 22.40
CA PHE A 19 6.04 5.19 21.78
C PHE A 19 6.64 6.07 20.68
N ARG A 20 6.14 5.89 19.45
CA ARG A 20 6.60 6.64 18.28
C ARG A 20 5.42 7.30 17.57
N ILE A 21 5.58 8.57 17.22
CA ILE A 21 4.63 9.25 16.33
C ILE A 21 4.99 8.84 14.91
N PRO A 22 4.08 8.14 14.19
CA PRO A 22 4.37 7.65 12.84
C PRO A 22 4.30 8.78 11.80
N GLU A 23 5.14 8.70 10.78
CA GLU A 23 4.96 9.51 9.57
C GLU A 23 3.66 9.13 8.85
N LEU A 24 2.90 10.11 8.41
CA LEU A 24 1.72 9.91 7.56
C LEU A 24 2.15 9.90 6.08
N VAL A 25 2.08 8.72 5.45
CA VAL A 25 2.50 8.48 4.06
C VAL A 25 1.28 8.45 3.14
N CYS A 26 1.08 9.51 2.38
CA CYS A 26 -0.12 9.71 1.55
C CYS A 26 0.13 9.45 0.07
N PRO A 27 -0.90 9.00 -0.67
CA PRO A 27 -0.79 8.71 -2.09
C PRO A 27 -0.96 9.96 -2.94
N ALA A 28 -0.33 9.99 -4.12
CA ALA A 28 -0.72 10.92 -5.17
C ALA A 28 -0.59 10.31 -6.56
N GLY A 29 -1.67 10.40 -7.35
CA GLY A 29 -1.70 10.03 -8.76
C GLY A 29 -1.62 11.23 -9.70
N SER A 30 -1.56 12.44 -9.16
CA SER A 30 -1.42 13.68 -9.92
C SER A 30 -0.75 14.76 -9.08
N LEU A 31 -0.22 15.80 -9.73
CA LEU A 31 0.38 16.93 -9.01
C LEU A 31 -0.63 17.64 -8.09
N ALA A 32 -1.90 17.72 -8.49
CA ALA A 32 -2.96 18.28 -7.65
C ALA A 32 -3.18 17.44 -6.38
N ALA A 33 -3.17 16.10 -6.50
CA ALA A 33 -3.28 15.20 -5.36
C ALA A 33 -2.04 15.28 -4.43
N LEU A 34 -0.83 15.44 -4.99
CA LEU A 34 0.39 15.63 -4.21
C LEU A 34 0.29 16.91 -3.37
N LYS A 35 -0.07 18.03 -4.00
CA LYS A 35 -0.26 19.30 -3.28
C LYS A 35 -1.32 19.16 -2.19
N ALA A 36 -2.46 18.53 -2.51
CA ALA A 36 -3.52 18.27 -1.53
C ALA A 36 -3.02 17.45 -0.33
N ALA A 37 -2.24 16.39 -0.55
CA ALA A 37 -1.65 15.61 0.55
C ALA A 37 -0.74 16.45 1.44
N VAL A 38 0.20 17.18 0.83
CA VAL A 38 1.18 18.02 1.54
C VAL A 38 0.47 19.12 2.33
N ASP A 39 -0.47 19.83 1.71
CA ASP A 39 -1.17 20.97 2.31
C ASP A 39 -2.14 20.55 3.44
N HIS A 40 -2.52 19.26 3.51
CA HIS A 40 -3.37 18.70 4.58
C HIS A 40 -2.60 17.86 5.62
N GLY A 41 -1.25 17.91 5.60
CA GLY A 41 -0.44 17.38 6.69
C GLY A 41 0.21 16.03 6.49
N ALA A 42 0.34 15.54 5.24
CA ALA A 42 1.18 14.40 4.94
C ALA A 42 2.66 14.71 5.30
N ASP A 43 3.35 13.76 5.91
CA ASP A 43 4.79 13.84 6.14
C ASP A 43 5.57 13.39 4.91
N CYS A 44 5.02 12.39 4.21
CA CYS A 44 5.57 11.85 2.97
C CYS A 44 4.47 11.69 1.92
N VAL A 45 4.77 11.95 0.65
CA VAL A 45 3.86 11.65 -0.45
C VAL A 45 4.53 10.67 -1.41
N TYR A 46 3.88 9.53 -1.69
CA TYR A 46 4.39 8.56 -2.65
C TYR A 46 3.67 8.65 -3.99
N ILE A 47 4.48 8.69 -5.04
CA ILE A 47 4.07 8.87 -6.44
C ILE A 47 4.64 7.76 -7.32
N GLY A 48 4.32 7.77 -8.61
CA GLY A 48 4.94 6.90 -9.62
C GLY A 48 5.15 7.65 -10.92
N PHE A 49 6.13 7.22 -11.71
CA PHE A 49 6.29 7.71 -13.07
C PHE A 49 5.13 7.25 -13.96
N ARG A 50 4.89 7.97 -15.05
CA ARG A 50 3.85 7.64 -16.06
C ARG A 50 4.39 6.60 -17.03
N ASP A 51 4.79 5.44 -16.49
CA ASP A 51 5.34 4.31 -17.24
C ASP A 51 5.12 2.99 -16.52
N ALA A 52 5.65 1.90 -17.06
CA ALA A 52 5.47 0.54 -16.56
C ALA A 52 6.24 0.24 -15.24
N THR A 53 7.08 1.15 -14.75
CA THR A 53 7.92 0.89 -13.58
C THR A 53 7.16 0.92 -12.25
N ASN A 54 5.90 1.38 -12.25
CA ASN A 54 5.08 1.45 -11.06
C ASN A 54 3.75 0.68 -11.18
N ALA A 55 3.31 0.11 -10.07
CA ALA A 55 2.14 -0.77 -9.96
C ALA A 55 0.77 -0.07 -10.00
N ARG A 56 0.69 1.18 -10.40
CA ARG A 56 -0.56 1.95 -10.55
C ARG A 56 -0.49 2.83 -11.80
N ASN A 57 -0.04 2.22 -12.91
CA ASN A 57 0.09 2.90 -14.19
C ASN A 57 -1.26 2.94 -14.92
N PHE A 58 -2.12 3.88 -14.53
CA PHE A 58 -3.40 4.13 -15.19
C PHE A 58 -3.30 5.29 -16.18
N ALA A 59 -4.06 5.21 -17.27
CA ALA A 59 -4.17 6.30 -18.22
C ALA A 59 -4.63 7.60 -17.52
N GLY A 60 -3.94 8.69 -17.81
CA GLY A 60 -4.23 10.01 -17.24
C GLY A 60 -3.73 10.26 -15.82
N LEU A 61 -3.13 9.24 -15.17
CA LEU A 61 -2.51 9.37 -13.85
C LEU A 61 -1.00 9.29 -13.93
N ASN A 62 -0.38 9.49 -12.75
CA ASN A 62 1.06 9.50 -12.53
C ASN A 62 1.78 10.74 -13.10
N PHE A 63 3.09 10.75 -12.99
CA PHE A 63 3.89 11.95 -13.12
C PHE A 63 4.87 11.84 -14.29
N ASP A 64 4.90 12.86 -15.13
CA ASP A 64 6.05 13.15 -15.98
C ASP A 64 7.14 13.88 -15.18
N ASP A 65 8.30 14.06 -15.79
CA ASP A 65 9.47 14.61 -15.13
C ASP A 65 9.24 16.05 -14.61
N ASN A 66 8.48 16.85 -15.35
CA ASN A 66 8.14 18.21 -14.92
C ASN A 66 7.19 18.21 -13.71
N ALA A 67 6.18 17.35 -13.71
CA ALA A 67 5.27 17.21 -12.57
C ALA A 67 5.98 16.67 -11.32
N VAL A 68 6.93 15.72 -11.47
CA VAL A 68 7.78 15.26 -10.37
C VAL A 68 8.59 16.42 -9.80
N ALA A 69 9.29 17.18 -10.63
CA ALA A 69 10.12 18.30 -10.19
C ALA A 69 9.28 19.37 -9.46
N GLN A 70 8.08 19.69 -9.97
CA GLN A 70 7.16 20.61 -9.30
C GLN A 70 6.67 20.04 -7.96
N GLY A 71 6.36 18.75 -7.90
CA GLY A 71 5.93 18.07 -6.68
C GLY A 71 7.00 18.08 -5.60
N ILE A 72 8.25 17.77 -5.95
CA ILE A 72 9.40 17.81 -5.04
C ILE A 72 9.59 19.22 -4.48
N ARG A 73 9.62 20.25 -5.33
CA ARG A 73 9.75 21.65 -4.86
C ARG A 73 8.61 22.02 -3.90
N HIS A 74 7.37 21.66 -4.20
CA HIS A 74 6.23 21.94 -3.35
C HIS A 74 6.32 21.24 -1.98
N ALA A 75 6.71 19.97 -1.97
CA ALA A 75 6.85 19.19 -0.74
C ALA A 75 8.05 19.69 0.10
N HIS A 76 9.23 19.81 -0.51
CA HIS A 76 10.45 20.22 0.18
C HIS A 76 10.36 21.63 0.74
N SER A 77 9.69 22.58 0.07
CA SER A 77 9.46 23.93 0.61
C SER A 77 8.61 23.95 1.88
N ARG A 78 7.96 22.82 2.22
CA ARG A 78 7.15 22.62 3.43
C ARG A 78 7.76 21.59 4.39
N GLY A 79 9.02 21.18 4.16
CA GLY A 79 9.71 20.17 4.94
C GLY A 79 9.09 18.77 4.82
N ARG A 80 8.40 18.48 3.69
CA ARG A 80 7.78 17.18 3.44
C ARG A 80 8.56 16.39 2.40
N LYS A 81 8.40 15.05 2.42
CA LYS A 81 9.18 14.11 1.61
C LYS A 81 8.38 13.62 0.40
N VAL A 82 9.10 13.31 -0.69
CA VAL A 82 8.53 12.67 -1.89
C VAL A 82 9.22 11.33 -2.12
N LEU A 83 8.40 10.27 -2.20
CA LEU A 83 8.87 8.91 -2.47
C LEU A 83 8.41 8.46 -3.85
N ILE A 84 9.28 7.80 -4.62
CA ILE A 84 8.89 7.24 -5.92
C ILE A 84 8.76 5.72 -5.84
N ALA A 85 7.60 5.21 -6.27
CA ALA A 85 7.35 3.78 -6.38
C ALA A 85 7.81 3.25 -7.74
N LEU A 86 8.82 2.37 -7.72
CA LEU A 86 9.33 1.60 -8.85
C LEU A 86 9.13 0.12 -8.49
N ASN A 87 7.89 -0.30 -8.36
CA ASN A 87 7.51 -1.50 -7.65
C ASN A 87 6.81 -2.56 -8.51
N THR A 88 6.93 -2.46 -9.83
CA THR A 88 6.69 -3.58 -10.75
C THR A 88 7.97 -4.38 -10.97
N PHE A 89 7.84 -5.55 -11.58
CA PHE A 89 8.96 -6.43 -11.87
C PHE A 89 9.28 -6.38 -13.37
N PRO A 90 10.55 -6.16 -13.75
CA PRO A 90 10.96 -6.19 -15.14
C PRO A 90 10.76 -7.59 -15.74
N GLN A 91 10.44 -7.65 -17.01
CA GLN A 91 10.43 -8.91 -17.75
C GLN A 91 11.86 -9.34 -18.10
N PRO A 92 12.12 -10.64 -18.25
CA PRO A 92 13.43 -11.13 -18.68
C PRO A 92 13.91 -10.41 -19.94
N GLY A 93 15.13 -9.88 -19.92
CA GLY A 93 15.72 -9.13 -21.01
C GLY A 93 15.26 -7.67 -21.17
N HIS A 94 14.32 -7.20 -20.35
CA HIS A 94 13.75 -5.84 -20.44
C HIS A 94 13.90 -5.02 -19.15
N HIS A 95 15.01 -5.12 -18.44
CA HIS A 95 15.27 -4.43 -17.18
C HIS A 95 15.74 -2.97 -17.31
N LEU A 96 16.27 -2.57 -18.46
CA LEU A 96 16.86 -1.25 -18.67
C LEU A 96 15.94 -0.07 -18.29
N PRO A 97 14.63 -0.04 -18.64
CA PRO A 97 13.75 1.04 -18.22
C PRO A 97 13.65 1.21 -16.69
N TRP A 98 13.74 0.12 -15.93
CA TRP A 98 13.72 0.17 -14.45
C TRP A 98 15.01 0.74 -13.89
N TYR A 99 16.19 0.38 -14.44
CA TYR A 99 17.48 0.98 -14.06
C TYR A 99 17.48 2.48 -14.35
N GLN A 100 17.05 2.89 -15.54
CA GLN A 100 16.91 4.30 -15.89
C GLN A 100 15.95 5.06 -14.98
N ALA A 101 14.87 4.42 -14.52
CA ALA A 101 13.94 5.01 -13.57
C ALA A 101 14.56 5.23 -12.19
N VAL A 102 15.42 4.30 -11.72
CA VAL A 102 16.21 4.49 -10.49
C VAL A 102 17.18 5.66 -10.64
N ASP A 103 17.95 5.70 -11.72
CA ASP A 103 18.90 6.78 -12.00
C ASP A 103 18.20 8.14 -12.07
N LYS A 104 17.05 8.17 -12.75
CA LYS A 104 16.20 9.36 -12.84
C LYS A 104 15.68 9.81 -11.48
N ALA A 105 15.15 8.91 -10.68
CA ALA A 105 14.65 9.22 -9.34
C ALA A 105 15.78 9.78 -8.46
N ALA A 106 16.97 9.16 -8.47
CA ALA A 106 18.13 9.63 -7.74
C ALA A 106 18.55 11.04 -8.21
N GLY A 107 18.62 11.26 -9.53
CA GLY A 107 18.99 12.55 -10.12
C GLY A 107 17.98 13.68 -9.85
N MET A 108 16.71 13.35 -9.62
CA MET A 108 15.67 14.33 -9.24
C MET A 108 15.69 14.72 -7.77
N GLY A 109 16.47 14.05 -6.92
CA GLY A 109 16.56 14.34 -5.50
C GLY A 109 15.34 13.93 -4.70
N VAL A 110 14.74 12.78 -5.02
CA VAL A 110 13.67 12.18 -4.21
C VAL A 110 14.21 11.69 -2.87
N ASP A 111 13.36 11.64 -1.86
CA ASP A 111 13.77 11.26 -0.49
C ASP A 111 13.95 9.75 -0.32
N ALA A 112 13.25 8.95 -1.11
CA ALA A 112 13.43 7.49 -1.19
C ALA A 112 12.76 6.91 -2.44
N VAL A 113 13.17 5.67 -2.78
CA VAL A 113 12.48 4.84 -3.77
C VAL A 113 11.86 3.61 -3.10
N ILE A 114 10.67 3.20 -3.57
CA ILE A 114 9.94 2.04 -3.07
C ILE A 114 10.09 0.94 -4.12
N LEU A 115 10.85 -0.11 -3.79
CA LEU A 115 11.26 -1.18 -4.71
C LEU A 115 10.67 -2.54 -4.27
N ALA A 116 10.49 -3.45 -5.22
CA ALA A 116 10.06 -4.82 -4.97
C ALA A 116 11.01 -5.86 -5.58
N ASP A 117 11.60 -5.55 -6.73
CA ASP A 117 12.50 -6.45 -7.46
C ASP A 117 13.90 -6.47 -6.83
N LEU A 118 14.43 -7.68 -6.60
CA LEU A 118 15.74 -7.87 -5.96
C LEU A 118 16.90 -7.34 -6.82
N GLY A 119 16.84 -7.57 -8.13
CA GLY A 119 17.87 -7.09 -9.06
C GLY A 119 17.90 -5.57 -9.12
N LEU A 120 16.71 -4.94 -9.05
CA LEU A 120 16.60 -3.49 -9.02
C LEU A 120 17.09 -2.90 -7.69
N MET A 121 16.85 -3.61 -6.56
CA MET A 121 17.38 -3.21 -5.25
C MET A 121 18.91 -3.29 -5.23
N ALA A 122 19.48 -4.38 -5.75
CA ALA A 122 20.94 -4.53 -5.87
C ALA A 122 21.54 -3.40 -6.70
N TYR A 123 20.95 -3.11 -7.87
CA TYR A 123 21.39 -2.01 -8.74
C TYR A 123 21.33 -0.64 -8.02
N ALA A 124 20.21 -0.37 -7.34
CA ALA A 124 20.03 0.89 -6.62
C ALA A 124 21.02 1.05 -5.46
N ALA A 125 21.26 -0.01 -4.69
CA ALA A 125 22.19 -0.02 -3.58
C ALA A 125 23.65 0.20 -4.04
N GLU A 126 24.04 -0.43 -5.13
CA GLU A 126 25.39 -0.30 -5.70
C GLU A 126 25.60 1.07 -6.37
N ARG A 127 24.65 1.48 -7.21
CA ARG A 127 24.80 2.68 -8.05
C ARG A 127 24.52 3.99 -7.33
N HIS A 128 23.59 3.95 -6.36
CA HIS A 128 23.11 5.11 -5.61
C HIS A 128 23.10 4.86 -4.10
N PRO A 129 24.25 4.65 -3.45
CA PRO A 129 24.33 4.25 -2.04
C PRO A 129 23.76 5.30 -1.06
N GLN A 130 23.53 6.53 -1.51
CA GLN A 130 22.89 7.57 -0.70
C GLN A 130 21.38 7.61 -0.85
N LEU A 131 20.81 6.90 -1.83
CA LEU A 131 19.37 6.85 -2.05
C LEU A 131 18.73 5.91 -1.03
N ARG A 132 17.77 6.39 -0.26
CA ARG A 132 17.04 5.53 0.69
C ARG A 132 16.17 4.53 -0.05
N LEU A 133 16.31 3.26 0.32
CA LEU A 133 15.52 2.18 -0.26
C LEU A 133 14.44 1.74 0.73
N HIS A 134 13.18 1.74 0.27
CA HIS A 134 12.04 1.20 0.98
C HIS A 134 11.57 -0.08 0.29
N LEU A 135 11.40 -1.16 1.07
CA LEU A 135 10.84 -2.40 0.56
C LEU A 135 9.33 -2.22 0.32
N SER A 136 8.93 -2.38 -0.92
CA SER A 136 7.51 -2.35 -1.31
C SER A 136 6.74 -3.51 -0.68
N VAL A 137 5.47 -3.29 -0.40
CA VAL A 137 4.52 -4.36 -0.04
C VAL A 137 4.50 -5.49 -1.09
N GLN A 138 4.81 -5.20 -2.34
CA GLN A 138 4.91 -6.21 -3.41
C GLN A 138 6.12 -7.14 -3.27
N GLY A 139 7.10 -6.80 -2.42
CA GLY A 139 8.16 -7.72 -2.00
C GLY A 139 7.66 -8.80 -1.04
N SER A 140 6.43 -8.66 -0.52
CA SER A 140 5.71 -9.65 0.31
C SER A 140 6.51 -10.15 1.52
N ALA A 141 7.30 -9.27 2.17
CA ALA A 141 8.01 -9.62 3.39
C ALA A 141 7.03 -9.65 4.58
N THR A 142 6.78 -10.86 5.10
CA THR A 142 5.81 -11.12 6.17
C THR A 142 6.45 -11.43 7.51
N ASN A 143 7.78 -11.52 7.56
CA ASN A 143 8.53 -11.84 8.77
C ASN A 143 9.80 -10.99 8.86
N TYR A 144 10.35 -10.91 10.06
CA TYR A 144 11.53 -10.06 10.31
C TYR A 144 12.82 -10.66 9.73
N GLU A 145 12.93 -11.98 9.52
CA GLU A 145 14.09 -12.60 8.87
C GLU A 145 14.21 -12.13 7.43
N ALA A 146 13.12 -12.13 6.67
CA ALA A 146 13.10 -11.61 5.31
C ALA A 146 13.47 -10.12 5.29
N ILE A 147 12.92 -9.31 6.22
CA ILE A 147 13.22 -7.87 6.30
C ILE A 147 14.71 -7.64 6.65
N ARG A 148 15.27 -8.41 7.57
CA ARG A 148 16.71 -8.36 7.91
C ARG A 148 17.59 -8.74 6.72
N PHE A 149 17.16 -9.71 5.91
CA PHE A 149 17.85 -10.05 4.67
C PHE A 149 17.90 -8.84 3.71
N TYR A 150 16.77 -8.20 3.43
CA TYR A 150 16.73 -7.01 2.58
C TYR A 150 17.57 -5.86 3.13
N GLN A 151 17.56 -5.66 4.44
CA GLN A 151 18.39 -4.65 5.08
C GLN A 151 19.88 -4.95 4.90
N ARG A 152 20.29 -6.20 5.18
CA ARG A 152 21.71 -6.61 5.13
C ARG A 152 22.27 -6.59 3.71
N GLU A 153 21.50 -7.09 2.73
CA GLU A 153 21.99 -7.23 1.36
C GLU A 153 21.87 -5.93 0.54
N PHE A 154 20.86 -5.12 0.81
CA PHE A 154 20.55 -3.95 -0.03
C PHE A 154 20.46 -2.63 0.73
N GLY A 155 20.68 -2.62 2.03
CA GLY A 155 20.56 -1.40 2.83
C GLY A 155 19.14 -0.85 2.94
N VAL A 156 18.10 -1.71 2.80
CA VAL A 156 16.71 -1.28 2.96
C VAL A 156 16.49 -0.66 4.33
N SER A 157 16.03 0.58 4.35
CA SER A 157 15.83 1.37 5.57
C SER A 157 14.40 1.33 6.11
N ARG A 158 13.42 0.93 5.28
CA ARG A 158 12.00 0.80 5.67
C ARG A 158 11.35 -0.35 4.90
N ALA A 159 10.49 -1.12 5.59
CA ALA A 159 9.69 -2.18 4.99
C ALA A 159 8.20 -1.91 5.14
N VAL A 160 7.44 -1.99 4.04
CA VAL A 160 5.98 -1.90 4.02
C VAL A 160 5.41 -3.30 4.19
N LEU A 161 4.69 -3.54 5.28
CA LEU A 161 4.10 -4.84 5.55
C LEU A 161 2.85 -5.10 4.70
N PRO A 162 2.64 -6.34 4.24
CA PRO A 162 1.43 -6.72 3.55
C PRO A 162 0.22 -6.78 4.49
N ARG A 163 -0.98 -6.58 3.93
CA ARG A 163 -2.25 -6.49 4.67
C ARG A 163 -2.85 -7.84 5.04
N VAL A 164 -2.00 -8.84 5.23
CA VAL A 164 -2.39 -10.22 5.58
C VAL A 164 -2.00 -10.61 6.99
N LEU A 165 -1.24 -9.76 7.68
CA LEU A 165 -0.74 -10.03 9.04
C LEU A 165 -1.75 -9.61 10.10
N ALA A 166 -1.95 -10.45 11.11
CA ALA A 166 -2.65 -10.07 12.33
C ALA A 166 -1.82 -9.05 13.14
N ILE A 167 -2.49 -8.29 14.00
CA ILE A 167 -1.82 -7.20 14.73
C ILE A 167 -0.72 -7.72 15.65
N GLU A 168 -0.87 -8.92 16.22
CA GLU A 168 0.16 -9.60 17.02
C GLU A 168 1.39 -9.98 16.19
N GLN A 169 1.17 -10.39 14.92
CA GLN A 169 2.25 -10.70 13.98
C GLN A 169 3.01 -9.43 13.58
N VAL A 170 2.29 -8.33 13.35
CA VAL A 170 2.90 -7.01 13.09
C VAL A 170 3.77 -6.58 14.27
N GLU A 171 3.26 -6.70 15.50
CA GLU A 171 4.00 -6.37 16.72
C GLU A 171 5.25 -7.22 16.86
N HIS A 172 5.15 -8.52 16.55
CA HIS A 172 6.31 -9.42 16.56
C HIS A 172 7.37 -9.01 15.52
N VAL A 173 6.95 -8.62 14.32
CA VAL A 173 7.87 -8.11 13.29
C VAL A 173 8.55 -6.83 13.75
N VAL A 174 7.80 -5.86 14.29
CA VAL A 174 8.34 -4.58 14.75
C VAL A 174 9.41 -4.79 15.84
N ARG A 175 9.14 -5.66 16.81
CA ARG A 175 10.08 -5.94 17.92
C ARG A 175 11.39 -6.59 17.45
N ASN A 176 11.35 -7.32 16.36
CA ASN A 176 12.49 -8.10 15.89
C ASN A 176 13.16 -7.56 14.63
N ALA A 177 12.53 -6.64 13.92
CA ALA A 177 13.15 -5.98 12.77
C ALA A 177 14.09 -4.85 13.22
N ASN A 178 15.26 -4.75 12.58
CA ASN A 178 16.18 -3.61 12.77
C ASN A 178 15.95 -2.51 11.70
N THR A 179 14.74 -2.46 11.17
CA THR A 179 14.37 -1.62 10.02
C THR A 179 13.06 -0.91 10.36
N GLU A 180 12.86 0.30 9.86
CA GLU A 180 11.58 1.00 10.02
C GLU A 180 10.45 0.18 9.41
N ILE A 181 9.35 0.04 10.14
CA ILE A 181 8.15 -0.67 9.68
C ILE A 181 7.06 0.33 9.34
N GLU A 182 6.49 0.16 8.14
CA GLU A 182 5.35 0.92 7.62
C GLU A 182 4.16 -0.01 7.44
N VAL A 183 2.98 0.40 7.91
CA VAL A 183 1.73 -0.35 7.78
C VAL A 183 0.66 0.46 7.08
N PHE A 184 -0.31 -0.22 6.45
CA PHE A 184 -1.46 0.46 5.87
C PHE A 184 -2.46 0.87 6.95
N GLY A 185 -2.91 2.12 6.88
CA GLY A 185 -3.92 2.69 7.76
C GLY A 185 -5.32 2.73 7.14
N PHE A 186 -5.41 3.11 5.87
CA PHE A 186 -6.69 3.26 5.18
C PHE A 186 -6.58 2.94 3.69
N GLY A 187 -7.65 2.39 3.13
CA GLY A 187 -7.83 2.17 1.70
C GLY A 187 -8.17 0.74 1.31
N SER A 188 -8.09 0.43 0.03
CA SER A 188 -8.49 -0.87 -0.52
C SER A 188 -7.67 -2.02 0.08
N LEU A 189 -8.32 -3.16 0.32
CA LEU A 189 -7.67 -4.40 0.75
C LEU A 189 -7.16 -5.21 -0.46
N CYS A 190 -6.13 -6.02 -0.22
CA CYS A 190 -5.67 -7.06 -1.12
C CYS A 190 -5.53 -8.38 -0.33
N VAL A 191 -6.22 -9.43 -0.76
CA VAL A 191 -6.24 -10.74 -0.11
C VAL A 191 -5.19 -11.70 -0.66
N MET A 192 -4.44 -11.26 -1.68
CA MET A 192 -3.39 -12.04 -2.34
C MET A 192 -2.02 -11.46 -1.97
N ALA A 193 -0.95 -12.19 -2.34
CA ALA A 193 0.37 -11.58 -2.39
C ALA A 193 0.31 -10.36 -3.32
N GLU A 194 0.64 -9.19 -2.77
CA GLU A 194 0.44 -7.90 -3.42
C GLU A 194 1.10 -7.88 -4.82
N GLY A 195 0.31 -7.49 -5.83
CA GLY A 195 0.75 -7.46 -7.23
C GLY A 195 0.87 -8.81 -7.94
N ARG A 196 0.66 -9.95 -7.26
CA ARG A 196 0.82 -11.30 -7.82
C ARG A 196 -0.49 -12.08 -7.87
N CYS A 197 -1.56 -11.44 -8.29
CA CYS A 197 -2.88 -12.07 -8.36
C CYS A 197 -3.01 -12.94 -9.62
N ALA A 198 -2.89 -14.25 -9.45
CA ALA A 198 -3.09 -15.22 -10.54
C ALA A 198 -4.53 -15.21 -11.06
N LEU A 199 -5.53 -15.03 -10.18
CA LEU A 199 -6.95 -14.94 -10.56
C LEU A 199 -7.19 -13.77 -11.52
N SER A 200 -6.65 -12.60 -11.21
CA SER A 200 -6.75 -11.42 -12.07
C SER A 200 -6.03 -11.65 -13.41
N SER A 201 -4.83 -12.24 -13.37
CA SER A 201 -4.08 -12.57 -14.60
C SER A 201 -4.87 -13.49 -15.51
N TYR A 202 -5.54 -14.50 -14.94
CA TYR A 202 -6.40 -15.41 -15.69
C TYR A 202 -7.60 -14.68 -16.32
N ALA A 203 -8.30 -13.86 -15.54
CA ALA A 203 -9.50 -13.17 -16.01
C ALA A 203 -9.21 -12.07 -17.05
N THR A 204 -8.06 -11.41 -16.96
CA THR A 204 -7.73 -10.22 -17.79
C THR A 204 -6.70 -10.49 -18.88
N ALA A 205 -6.05 -11.65 -18.85
CA ALA A 205 -4.86 -12.01 -19.65
C ALA A 205 -3.66 -11.06 -19.42
N GLU A 206 -3.64 -10.33 -18.30
CA GLU A 206 -2.56 -9.41 -17.92
C GLU A 206 -2.14 -9.62 -16.47
N SER A 207 -0.84 -9.74 -16.22
CA SER A 207 -0.33 -9.85 -14.85
C SER A 207 -0.31 -8.51 -14.15
N PRO A 208 -0.95 -8.36 -12.97
CA PRO A 208 -0.81 -7.14 -12.15
C PRO A 208 0.63 -6.85 -11.74
N ASN A 209 1.48 -7.87 -11.71
CA ASN A 209 2.90 -7.77 -11.41
C ASN A 209 3.68 -6.96 -12.47
N THR A 210 3.28 -7.08 -13.74
CA THR A 210 3.92 -6.39 -14.86
C THR A 210 3.13 -5.15 -15.28
N HIS A 211 1.79 -5.26 -15.34
CA HIS A 211 0.91 -4.18 -15.80
C HIS A 211 0.38 -3.32 -14.64
N GLY A 212 0.61 -3.73 -13.40
CA GLY A 212 0.34 -2.95 -12.20
C GLY A 212 -1.12 -2.86 -11.75
N VAL A 213 -2.05 -3.46 -12.46
CA VAL A 213 -3.50 -3.32 -12.23
C VAL A 213 -4.20 -4.67 -12.22
N CYS A 214 -4.93 -4.97 -11.13
CA CYS A 214 -5.68 -6.22 -11.04
C CYS A 214 -7.05 -6.17 -11.73
N SER A 215 -7.59 -4.99 -12.01
CA SER A 215 -8.86 -4.81 -12.69
C SER A 215 -8.76 -3.64 -13.70
N PRO A 216 -8.10 -3.86 -14.85
CA PRO A 216 -7.94 -2.84 -15.86
C PRO A 216 -9.28 -2.47 -16.49
N ALA A 217 -9.54 -1.17 -16.68
CA ALA A 217 -10.82 -0.66 -17.18
C ALA A 217 -11.23 -1.28 -18.54
N LYS A 218 -10.27 -1.59 -19.40
CA LYS A 218 -10.53 -2.25 -20.69
C LYS A 218 -11.14 -3.65 -20.57
N ALA A 219 -10.91 -4.35 -19.44
CA ALA A 219 -11.48 -5.68 -19.17
C ALA A 219 -12.81 -5.60 -18.42
N VAL A 220 -13.19 -4.43 -17.91
CA VAL A 220 -14.45 -4.21 -17.16
C VAL A 220 -15.62 -4.04 -18.13
N ARG A 221 -16.75 -4.70 -17.81
CA ARG A 221 -18.02 -4.53 -18.50
C ARG A 221 -19.14 -4.39 -17.47
N TRP A 222 -20.05 -3.49 -17.76
CA TRP A 222 -21.30 -3.30 -17.03
C TRP A 222 -22.45 -3.62 -17.97
N MET A 223 -23.38 -4.46 -17.52
CA MET A 223 -24.50 -4.92 -18.35
C MET A 223 -25.80 -4.86 -17.55
N GLN A 224 -26.79 -4.13 -18.05
CA GLN A 224 -28.15 -4.22 -17.51
C GLN A 224 -28.82 -5.50 -18.02
N THR A 225 -29.28 -6.33 -17.08
CA THR A 225 -30.00 -7.58 -17.39
C THR A 225 -31.37 -7.61 -16.70
N PRO A 226 -32.26 -8.51 -17.07
CA PRO A 226 -33.54 -8.68 -16.35
C PRO A 226 -33.36 -9.03 -14.87
N GLN A 227 -32.19 -9.56 -14.49
CA GLN A 227 -31.85 -9.98 -13.11
C GLN A 227 -31.11 -8.86 -12.33
N GLY A 228 -30.88 -7.69 -12.92
CA GLY A 228 -30.18 -6.57 -12.32
C GLY A 228 -28.94 -6.13 -13.09
N LEU A 229 -28.17 -5.20 -12.51
CA LEU A 229 -26.93 -4.70 -13.09
C LEU A 229 -25.79 -5.68 -12.83
N GLU A 230 -25.22 -6.23 -13.88
CA GLU A 230 -24.06 -7.13 -13.80
C GLU A 230 -22.75 -6.36 -13.99
N SER A 231 -21.75 -6.68 -13.18
CA SER A 231 -20.36 -6.29 -13.38
C SER A 231 -19.52 -7.51 -13.78
N ARG A 232 -18.68 -7.34 -14.80
CA ARG A 232 -17.83 -8.41 -15.33
C ARG A 232 -16.39 -7.94 -15.49
N LEU A 233 -15.45 -8.87 -15.30
CA LEU A 233 -14.02 -8.66 -15.53
C LEU A 233 -13.49 -9.77 -16.46
N GLY A 234 -13.03 -9.40 -17.66
CA GLY A 234 -12.55 -10.36 -18.66
C GLY A 234 -13.59 -11.42 -19.02
N GLY A 235 -14.89 -11.09 -19.00
CA GLY A 235 -15.99 -12.03 -19.24
C GLY A 235 -16.49 -12.78 -17.99
N VAL A 236 -15.71 -12.85 -16.91
CA VAL A 236 -16.13 -13.45 -15.63
C VAL A 236 -17.16 -12.56 -14.95
N LEU A 237 -18.30 -13.11 -14.56
CA LEU A 237 -19.29 -12.40 -13.71
C LEU A 237 -18.69 -12.19 -12.33
N ILE A 238 -18.58 -10.92 -11.92
CA ILE A 238 -18.06 -10.56 -10.61
C ILE A 238 -19.20 -10.38 -9.62
N ASP A 239 -20.23 -9.64 -10.03
CA ASP A 239 -21.35 -9.36 -9.16
C ASP A 239 -22.61 -9.02 -9.94
N ARG A 240 -23.76 -9.17 -9.29
CA ARG A 240 -25.07 -8.77 -9.78
C ARG A 240 -25.78 -7.94 -8.70
N TYR A 241 -26.12 -6.72 -9.04
CA TYR A 241 -26.70 -5.74 -8.11
C TYR A 241 -28.19 -5.58 -8.36
N GLY A 242 -28.97 -5.56 -7.30
CA GLY A 242 -30.38 -5.19 -7.33
C GLY A 242 -30.57 -3.67 -7.51
N ASP A 243 -31.83 -3.26 -7.75
CA ASP A 243 -32.17 -1.86 -8.09
C ASP A 243 -31.75 -0.81 -7.05
N GLN A 244 -31.68 -1.21 -5.77
CA GLN A 244 -31.31 -0.32 -4.67
C GLN A 244 -29.89 -0.61 -4.12
N GLU A 245 -29.18 -1.53 -4.74
CA GLU A 245 -27.86 -1.95 -4.29
C GLU A 245 -26.77 -1.08 -4.94
N GLN A 246 -25.87 -0.56 -4.11
CA GLN A 246 -24.75 0.23 -4.58
C GLN A 246 -23.70 -0.66 -5.24
N SER A 247 -23.41 -0.39 -6.51
CA SER A 247 -22.37 -1.11 -7.22
C SER A 247 -20.96 -0.65 -6.84
N SER A 248 -20.06 -1.61 -6.65
CA SER A 248 -18.63 -1.36 -6.46
C SER A 248 -17.85 -1.64 -7.74
N TYR A 249 -16.65 -1.05 -7.87
CA TYR A 249 -15.78 -1.33 -9.02
C TYR A 249 -15.38 -2.82 -9.02
N PRO A 250 -15.61 -3.57 -10.13
CA PRO A 250 -15.47 -5.01 -10.14
C PRO A 250 -14.00 -5.43 -9.94
N THR A 251 -13.76 -6.17 -8.88
CA THR A 251 -12.48 -6.77 -8.55
C THR A 251 -12.72 -8.24 -8.22
N LEU A 252 -11.97 -9.15 -8.83
CA LEU A 252 -12.29 -10.59 -8.76
C LEU A 252 -12.40 -11.11 -7.31
N CYS A 253 -11.51 -10.69 -6.42
CA CYS A 253 -11.54 -11.12 -5.01
C CYS A 253 -12.68 -10.49 -4.19
N LYS A 254 -13.40 -9.52 -4.73
CA LYS A 254 -14.51 -8.80 -4.07
C LYS A 254 -15.85 -9.00 -4.80
N GLY A 255 -15.96 -10.11 -5.50
CA GLY A 255 -17.20 -10.54 -6.16
C GLY A 255 -17.99 -11.52 -5.31
N ARG A 256 -19.30 -11.59 -5.58
CA ARG A 256 -20.15 -12.66 -5.04
C ARG A 256 -20.10 -13.86 -5.97
N PHE A 257 -19.77 -15.01 -5.40
CA PHE A 257 -19.67 -16.28 -6.12
C PHE A 257 -20.51 -17.35 -5.45
N GLU A 258 -21.03 -18.26 -6.24
CA GLU A 258 -21.74 -19.44 -5.75
C GLU A 258 -20.71 -20.44 -5.20
N VAL A 259 -20.84 -20.79 -3.93
CA VAL A 259 -20.07 -21.82 -3.25
C VAL A 259 -21.02 -22.70 -2.46
N ASN A 260 -21.08 -23.99 -2.79
CA ASN A 260 -21.99 -24.94 -2.15
C ASN A 260 -23.48 -24.52 -2.24
N HIS A 261 -23.90 -23.98 -3.38
CA HIS A 261 -25.26 -23.47 -3.67
C HIS A 261 -25.65 -22.19 -2.90
N GLU A 262 -24.72 -21.53 -2.24
CA GLU A 262 -24.91 -20.22 -1.62
C GLU A 262 -24.09 -19.15 -2.34
N THR A 263 -24.70 -17.99 -2.59
CA THR A 263 -24.03 -16.84 -3.24
C THR A 263 -23.64 -15.80 -2.22
N TYR A 264 -22.33 -15.57 -2.05
CA TYR A 264 -21.79 -14.61 -1.08
C TYR A 264 -20.41 -14.11 -1.47
N TYR A 265 -19.85 -13.15 -0.75
CA TYR A 265 -18.47 -12.69 -0.92
C TYR A 265 -17.49 -13.75 -0.37
N ALA A 266 -17.11 -14.71 -1.22
CA ALA A 266 -16.35 -15.88 -0.79
C ALA A 266 -14.89 -15.58 -0.37
N MET A 267 -14.30 -14.49 -0.84
CA MET A 267 -12.91 -14.12 -0.55
C MET A 267 -12.82 -12.86 0.33
N GLU A 268 -13.37 -11.74 -0.12
CA GLU A 268 -13.39 -10.47 0.63
C GLU A 268 -14.59 -9.63 0.19
N GLU A 269 -15.12 -8.86 1.10
CA GLU A 269 -16.18 -7.89 0.82
C GLU A 269 -15.59 -6.60 0.18
N PRO A 270 -16.41 -5.83 -0.55
CA PRO A 270 -16.00 -4.52 -1.08
C PRO A 270 -15.96 -3.47 0.04
N ALA A 271 -14.98 -3.62 0.94
CA ALA A 271 -14.76 -2.76 2.09
C ALA A 271 -13.36 -2.14 2.05
N SER A 272 -13.18 -1.01 2.72
CA SER A 272 -11.87 -0.39 2.94
C SER A 272 -11.29 -0.76 4.29
N LEU A 273 -9.97 -1.02 4.30
CA LEU A 273 -9.21 -1.06 5.55
C LEU A 273 -9.34 0.28 6.27
N ASN A 274 -9.59 0.25 7.58
CA ASN A 274 -9.51 1.42 8.44
C ASN A 274 -8.97 1.03 9.82
N THR A 275 -7.77 1.48 10.15
CA THR A 275 -7.09 1.12 11.40
C THR A 275 -7.05 2.26 12.42
N LEU A 276 -7.95 3.25 12.31
CA LEU A 276 -7.99 4.38 13.26
C LEU A 276 -8.12 3.93 14.72
N ASP A 277 -8.92 2.90 14.99
CA ASP A 277 -9.10 2.35 16.34
C ASP A 277 -7.82 1.69 16.89
N LEU A 278 -6.93 1.24 15.99
CA LEU A 278 -5.65 0.64 16.35
C LEU A 278 -4.52 1.66 16.55
N LEU A 279 -4.76 2.94 16.24
CA LEU A 279 -3.71 3.97 16.22
C LEU A 279 -2.90 4.04 17.53
N PRO A 280 -3.50 4.02 18.74
CA PRO A 280 -2.72 4.00 19.98
C PRO A 280 -1.79 2.79 20.08
N ARG A 281 -2.28 1.60 19.70
CA ARG A 281 -1.49 0.37 19.70
C ARG A 281 -0.35 0.41 18.69
N LEU A 282 -0.61 0.93 17.48
CA LEU A 282 0.39 1.11 16.43
C LEU A 282 1.51 2.06 16.88
N MET A 283 1.17 3.16 17.56
CA MET A 283 2.15 4.10 18.10
C MET A 283 2.94 3.49 19.27
N GLN A 284 2.28 2.73 20.15
CA GLN A 284 2.92 2.05 21.27
C GLN A 284 3.93 1.00 20.83
N MET A 285 3.65 0.27 19.75
CA MET A 285 4.60 -0.73 19.21
C MET A 285 5.73 -0.11 18.40
N GLY A 286 5.72 1.21 18.15
CA GLY A 286 6.81 1.92 17.49
C GLY A 286 6.77 1.88 15.96
N ILE A 287 5.57 1.75 15.34
CA ILE A 287 5.42 1.85 13.89
C ILE A 287 6.01 3.16 13.38
N ALA A 288 6.86 3.07 12.35
CA ALA A 288 7.55 4.23 11.80
C ALA A 288 6.67 5.07 10.88
N ALA A 289 5.74 4.43 10.17
CA ALA A 289 4.88 5.14 9.23
C ALA A 289 3.53 4.44 9.03
N ILE A 290 2.50 5.24 8.79
CA ILE A 290 1.15 4.80 8.40
C ILE A 290 0.89 5.23 6.97
N LYS A 291 0.59 4.25 6.12
CA LYS A 291 0.36 4.46 4.70
C LYS A 291 -1.12 4.49 4.35
N ILE A 292 -1.50 5.50 3.60
CA ILE A 292 -2.82 5.60 2.98
C ILE A 292 -2.74 5.04 1.55
N GLU A 293 -3.66 4.16 1.17
CA GLU A 293 -3.81 3.69 -0.21
C GLU A 293 -4.76 4.64 -0.96
N GLY A 294 -4.49 4.92 -2.25
CA GLY A 294 -5.40 5.76 -3.04
C GLY A 294 -4.77 6.55 -4.17
N ARG A 295 -3.68 6.10 -4.82
CA ARG A 295 -3.08 6.82 -5.98
C ARG A 295 -4.04 7.02 -7.16
N GLN A 296 -5.10 6.23 -7.23
CA GLN A 296 -6.14 6.33 -8.25
C GLN A 296 -7.29 7.30 -7.86
N ARG A 297 -7.25 7.79 -6.64
CA ARG A 297 -8.32 8.61 -6.07
C ARG A 297 -8.12 10.10 -6.42
N SER A 298 -9.22 10.84 -6.33
CA SER A 298 -9.23 12.28 -6.61
C SER A 298 -8.40 13.09 -5.59
N PRO A 299 -7.95 14.31 -5.94
CA PRO A 299 -7.32 15.20 -4.97
C PRO A 299 -8.19 15.51 -3.74
N ALA A 300 -9.52 15.57 -3.90
CA ALA A 300 -10.44 15.76 -2.78
C ALA A 300 -10.42 14.58 -1.80
N TYR A 301 -10.44 13.34 -2.31
CA TYR A 301 -10.27 12.15 -1.47
C TYR A 301 -8.95 12.22 -0.69
N VAL A 302 -7.85 12.54 -1.35
CA VAL A 302 -6.53 12.62 -0.73
C VAL A 302 -6.51 13.68 0.37
N ALA A 303 -7.06 14.87 0.11
CA ALA A 303 -7.18 15.95 1.10
C ALA A 303 -7.95 15.50 2.34
N ASP A 304 -9.12 14.91 2.14
CA ASP A 304 -10.03 14.53 3.23
C ASP A 304 -9.45 13.40 4.09
N VAL A 305 -8.93 12.35 3.46
CA VAL A 305 -8.31 11.24 4.22
C VAL A 305 -7.05 11.71 4.95
N THR A 306 -6.20 12.51 4.30
CA THR A 306 -4.98 13.03 4.93
C THR A 306 -5.31 13.87 6.15
N ARG A 307 -6.29 14.78 6.06
CA ARG A 307 -6.71 15.64 7.17
C ARG A 307 -7.20 14.82 8.37
N VAL A 308 -8.09 13.85 8.14
CA VAL A 308 -8.60 12.98 9.21
C VAL A 308 -7.47 12.22 9.90
N TRP A 309 -6.58 11.61 9.12
CA TRP A 309 -5.48 10.85 9.69
C TRP A 309 -4.45 11.73 10.41
N ARG A 310 -4.18 12.95 9.89
CA ARG A 310 -3.29 13.90 10.57
C ARG A 310 -3.87 14.33 11.91
N GLU A 311 -5.14 14.74 11.94
CA GLU A 311 -5.83 15.09 13.18
C GLU A 311 -5.82 13.94 14.19
N ALA A 312 -6.08 12.71 13.74
CA ALA A 312 -6.09 11.53 14.60
C ALA A 312 -4.70 11.24 15.18
N ILE A 313 -3.64 11.27 14.36
CA ILE A 313 -2.26 11.09 14.81
C ILE A 313 -1.88 12.15 15.84
N ASP A 314 -2.17 13.42 15.58
CA ASP A 314 -1.84 14.52 16.47
C ASP A 314 -2.60 14.41 17.80
N GLN A 315 -3.90 14.07 17.76
CA GLN A 315 -4.68 13.84 18.98
C GLN A 315 -4.14 12.64 19.78
N CYS A 316 -3.82 11.53 19.09
CA CYS A 316 -3.26 10.35 19.76
C CYS A 316 -1.87 10.64 20.35
N ALA A 317 -1.03 11.38 19.64
CA ALA A 317 0.28 11.80 20.14
C ALA A 317 0.18 12.66 21.41
N ALA A 318 -0.81 13.56 21.46
CA ALA A 318 -1.04 14.42 22.60
C ALA A 318 -1.58 13.68 23.83
N ALA A 319 -2.40 12.64 23.66
CA ALA A 319 -3.07 11.96 24.77
C ALA A 319 -3.49 10.50 24.39
N ALA A 320 -2.54 9.62 24.17
CA ALA A 320 -2.79 8.25 23.72
C ALA A 320 -3.76 7.46 24.62
N GLN A 321 -3.67 7.63 25.95
CA GLN A 321 -4.55 6.94 26.92
C GLN A 321 -6.01 7.43 26.89
N ARG A 322 -6.27 8.60 26.33
CA ARG A 322 -7.61 9.20 26.19
C ARG A 322 -8.06 9.26 24.75
N PHE A 323 -7.31 8.64 23.84
CA PHE A 323 -7.66 8.64 22.43
C PHE A 323 -8.96 7.87 22.21
N SER A 324 -9.85 8.50 21.48
CA SER A 324 -11.06 7.86 20.94
C SER A 324 -11.30 8.38 19.52
N VAL A 325 -11.74 7.50 18.66
CA VAL A 325 -12.08 7.87 17.28
C VAL A 325 -13.32 8.75 17.28
N ARG A 326 -13.23 9.92 16.68
CA ARG A 326 -14.35 10.87 16.61
C ARG A 326 -15.40 10.39 15.61
N PRO A 327 -16.71 10.46 15.93
CA PRO A 327 -17.76 10.09 14.98
C PRO A 327 -17.69 10.83 13.65
N GLN A 328 -17.26 12.08 13.64
CA GLN A 328 -17.09 12.88 12.42
C GLN A 328 -16.01 12.31 11.49
N TRP A 329 -14.89 11.81 12.03
CA TRP A 329 -13.86 11.15 11.24
C TRP A 329 -14.40 9.88 10.57
N MET A 330 -15.11 9.06 11.34
CA MET A 330 -15.72 7.84 10.80
C MET A 330 -16.75 8.14 9.74
N GLN A 331 -17.61 9.14 9.95
CA GLN A 331 -18.59 9.56 8.94
C GLN A 331 -17.92 10.03 7.64
N GLN A 332 -16.82 10.78 7.75
CA GLN A 332 -16.07 11.25 6.59
C GLN A 332 -15.39 10.10 5.86
N LEU A 333 -14.70 9.21 6.58
CA LEU A 333 -14.02 8.06 5.98
C LEU A 333 -15.01 7.05 5.39
N ASN A 334 -16.20 6.84 5.98
CA ASN A 334 -17.26 6.00 5.43
C ASN A 334 -17.67 6.43 4.02
N ARG A 335 -17.85 7.73 3.79
CA ARG A 335 -18.20 8.26 2.46
C ARG A 335 -17.13 8.03 1.41
N LEU A 336 -15.88 7.82 1.85
CA LEU A 336 -14.70 7.64 0.99
C LEU A 336 -14.33 6.16 0.84
N ALA A 337 -14.88 5.29 1.71
CA ALA A 337 -14.59 3.88 1.72
C ALA A 337 -15.25 3.16 0.52
N GLU A 338 -14.64 2.07 0.09
CA GLU A 338 -15.21 1.15 -0.89
C GLU A 338 -16.46 0.50 -0.29
N GLY A 339 -17.56 0.43 -1.04
CA GLY A 339 -18.84 -0.08 -0.53
C GLY A 339 -19.40 0.68 0.68
N GLN A 340 -18.85 1.86 1.00
CA GLN A 340 -19.17 2.62 2.22
C GLN A 340 -19.01 1.82 3.52
N GLN A 341 -18.13 0.81 3.50
CA GLN A 341 -17.89 -0.09 4.62
C GLN A 341 -16.42 -0.09 5.03
N HIS A 342 -16.18 -0.38 6.31
CA HIS A 342 -14.84 -0.53 6.86
C HIS A 342 -14.60 -1.93 7.41
N THR A 343 -13.34 -2.33 7.35
CA THR A 343 -12.87 -3.56 7.98
C THR A 343 -11.48 -3.33 8.57
N LEU A 344 -11.14 -4.07 9.59
CA LEU A 344 -9.77 -4.21 10.08
C LEU A 344 -9.01 -5.31 9.31
N GLY A 345 -9.70 -6.02 8.42
CA GLY A 345 -9.08 -7.06 7.59
C GLY A 345 -8.37 -8.11 8.43
N ALA A 346 -7.15 -8.44 8.04
CA ALA A 346 -6.33 -9.44 8.71
C ALA A 346 -5.87 -9.03 10.11
N TYR A 347 -5.90 -7.75 10.49
CA TYR A 347 -5.51 -7.32 11.84
C TYR A 347 -6.29 -8.02 12.96
N HIS A 348 -7.53 -8.46 12.70
CA HIS A 348 -8.37 -9.22 13.63
C HIS A 348 -8.32 -10.73 13.41
N ARG A 349 -7.70 -11.18 12.33
CA ARG A 349 -7.67 -12.59 11.96
C ARG A 349 -6.22 -13.08 11.95
N ALA A 350 -5.94 -14.18 12.64
CA ALA A 350 -4.64 -14.82 12.48
C ALA A 350 -4.52 -15.34 11.04
N TRP A 351 -3.41 -15.04 10.40
CA TRP A 351 -3.06 -15.69 9.15
C TRP A 351 -2.76 -17.17 9.44
N LYS A 352 -3.49 -18.03 8.76
CA LYS A 352 -3.32 -19.50 8.83
C LYS A 352 -2.49 -19.99 7.67
#